data_51445978ddb3212fd3f8b58e05e12609
#
_entry.id   51445978ddb3212fd3f8b58e05e12609
#
_cell.length_a   1.000
_cell.length_b   1.000
_cell.length_c   1.000
_cell.angle_alpha   90.00
_cell.angle_beta   90.00
_cell.angle_gamma   90.00
#
_symmetry.space_group_name_H-M   'P 1'
#
loop_
_entity.id
_entity.type
_entity.pdbx_description
1 polymer ?
#
loop_
_entity_poly.entity_id
_entity_poly.type
_entity_poly.pdbx_seq_one_letter_code
_entity_poly.pdbx_strand_id
1 'polypeptide(L)'
;NRHAVAIERGVSRMSFPSDLEIARQGKPLPLKDIAAQMGIGEHLLEPYGKSLAKISLYSIDELKSRPKAKYVVVTAITPTPLAEGKTTTTVGLGQAFKHIGKNAIISLRQPSMGPTFGIKGGAAGGGYSQVIPMELLNLHLTGDFHAVTAAHNLLSAMVDNHLHQGNELDLDMDNITWRRVIDVNDRSLRNIIVGLGTKEDGVVRQTGFDITAASEVMAILALSTSLEDMRKRFARIVVGYNTKGAPVTAEQLSAAGSMSVIMRDAIKPNLLQTLENTPVIVHAGPFGNIAHGNSSIIGDMIGIHCGDYLITEAGFGADMGAERFFNIKCRYSGMTPDAAVLVTTVRALKAHSGKYTIVAGKALPPDLLAENPADVESGGENLRAQIAK
;
A
#
# COMPACT_ATOMS: atom_id res chain seq x y z
N ASN A 1 0.69 -25.94 -30.56
CA ASN A 1 1.24 -27.22 -30.97
C ASN A 1 1.59 -28.07 -29.75
N ARG A 2 0.72 -29.07 -29.53
CA ARG A 2 0.95 -30.37 -28.89
C ARG A 2 2.04 -30.44 -27.80
N HIS A 3 1.61 -30.42 -26.55
CA HIS A 3 2.29 -31.17 -25.51
C HIS A 3 1.36 -32.29 -25.02
N ALA A 4 1.82 -33.49 -25.23
CA ALA A 4 1.18 -34.73 -24.82
C ALA A 4 1.08 -34.76 -23.29
N VAL A 5 -0.13 -34.99 -22.80
CA VAL A 5 -0.40 -35.33 -21.41
C VAL A 5 0.01 -36.76 -21.19
N ALA A 6 1.09 -36.99 -20.47
CA ALA A 6 1.39 -38.30 -19.90
C ALA A 6 0.47 -38.51 -18.70
N ILE A 7 -0.46 -39.45 -18.82
CA ILE A 7 -1.30 -39.89 -17.71
C ILE A 7 -0.46 -40.85 -16.88
N GLU A 8 0.13 -40.39 -15.80
CA GLU A 8 0.58 -41.25 -14.70
C GLU A 8 -0.59 -41.53 -13.76
N ARG A 9 -1.00 -42.79 -13.75
CA ARG A 9 -1.99 -43.32 -12.80
C ARG A 9 -1.37 -43.40 -11.39
N GLY A 10 -2.08 -42.86 -10.42
CA GLY A 10 -2.03 -43.28 -9.05
C GLY A 10 -1.20 -42.41 -8.10
N VAL A 11 -1.79 -41.44 -7.58
CA VAL A 11 -1.99 -40.93 -6.22
C VAL A 11 -2.68 -39.57 -6.42
N SER A 12 -3.95 -39.46 -6.06
CA SER A 12 -4.63 -38.18 -5.94
C SER A 12 -3.88 -37.37 -4.86
N ARG A 13 -2.90 -36.56 -5.28
CA ARG A 13 -2.46 -35.43 -4.44
C ARG A 13 -3.68 -34.56 -4.30
N MET A 14 -4.30 -34.54 -3.12
CA MET A 14 -5.24 -33.49 -2.79
C MET A 14 -4.52 -32.18 -3.05
N SER A 15 -4.84 -31.52 -4.15
CA SER A 15 -4.31 -30.19 -4.44
C SER A 15 -4.88 -29.26 -3.38
N PHE A 16 -4.01 -28.60 -2.63
CA PHE A 16 -4.43 -27.59 -1.69
C PHE A 16 -5.22 -26.51 -2.46
N PRO A 17 -6.40 -26.07 -1.99
CA PRO A 17 -7.19 -25.08 -2.70
C PRO A 17 -6.40 -23.78 -2.91
N SER A 18 -6.65 -23.13 -4.03
CA SER A 18 -6.04 -21.82 -4.33
C SER A 18 -6.53 -20.73 -3.36
N ASP A 19 -5.75 -19.65 -3.22
CA ASP A 19 -6.13 -18.50 -2.38
C ASP A 19 -7.51 -17.96 -2.74
N LEU A 20 -7.87 -17.94 -4.03
CA LEU A 20 -9.18 -17.50 -4.49
C LEU A 20 -10.30 -18.47 -4.07
N GLU A 21 -10.08 -19.78 -4.17
CA GLU A 21 -11.05 -20.78 -3.72
C GLU A 21 -11.27 -20.70 -2.21
N ILE A 22 -10.20 -20.50 -1.43
CA ILE A 22 -10.29 -20.30 0.01
C ILE A 22 -11.05 -19.01 0.33
N ALA A 23 -10.73 -17.90 -0.32
CA ALA A 23 -11.40 -16.62 -0.12
C ALA A 23 -12.92 -16.70 -0.38
N ARG A 24 -13.33 -17.43 -1.43
CA ARG A 24 -14.75 -17.62 -1.80
C ARG A 24 -15.53 -18.53 -0.85
N GLN A 25 -14.86 -19.33 -0.05
CA GLN A 25 -15.47 -20.12 1.02
C GLN A 25 -15.75 -19.28 2.27
N GLY A 26 -15.18 -18.09 2.37
CA GLY A 26 -15.37 -17.16 3.47
C GLY A 26 -16.84 -16.78 3.67
N LYS A 27 -17.22 -16.61 4.92
CA LYS A 27 -18.58 -16.17 5.30
C LYS A 27 -18.48 -14.79 5.94
N PRO A 28 -18.49 -13.71 5.14
CA PRO A 28 -18.39 -12.36 5.69
C PRO A 28 -19.59 -12.01 6.54
N LEU A 29 -19.35 -11.40 7.69
CA LEU A 29 -20.39 -10.77 8.51
C LEU A 29 -20.81 -9.44 7.89
N PRO A 30 -22.01 -8.94 8.22
CA PRO A 30 -22.39 -7.57 7.90
C PRO A 30 -21.38 -6.57 8.44
N LEU A 31 -21.03 -5.55 7.67
CA LEU A 31 -19.99 -4.58 8.08
C LEU A 31 -20.34 -3.80 9.35
N LYS A 32 -21.63 -3.60 9.63
CA LYS A 32 -22.07 -3.01 10.91
C LYS A 32 -21.64 -3.86 12.11
N ASP A 33 -21.65 -5.19 11.96
CA ASP A 33 -21.24 -6.11 13.05
C ASP A 33 -19.71 -6.10 13.21
N ILE A 34 -18.96 -5.94 12.10
CA ILE A 34 -17.51 -5.74 12.13
C ILE A 34 -17.15 -4.40 12.77
N ALA A 35 -17.87 -3.32 12.42
CA ALA A 35 -17.68 -2.01 13.03
C ALA A 35 -18.03 -2.03 14.53
N ALA A 36 -19.08 -2.76 14.91
CA ALA A 36 -19.44 -2.95 16.31
C ALA A 36 -18.33 -3.63 17.13
N GLN A 37 -17.57 -4.59 16.55
CA GLN A 37 -16.37 -5.17 17.18
C GLN A 37 -15.29 -4.11 17.45
N MET A 38 -15.22 -3.07 16.62
CA MET A 38 -14.33 -1.92 16.79
C MET A 38 -14.92 -0.84 17.71
N GLY A 39 -16.17 -1.01 18.15
CA GLY A 39 -16.92 0.01 18.86
C GLY A 39 -17.25 1.23 17.99
N ILE A 40 -17.25 1.11 16.68
CA ILE A 40 -17.66 2.16 15.73
C ILE A 40 -19.16 2.04 15.47
N GLY A 41 -19.89 3.14 15.67
CA GLY A 41 -21.33 3.21 15.41
C GLY A 41 -21.64 3.19 13.90
N GLU A 42 -22.81 2.65 13.54
CA GLU A 42 -23.25 2.55 12.14
C GLU A 42 -23.32 3.93 11.44
N HIS A 43 -23.61 5.00 12.20
CA HIS A 43 -23.65 6.38 11.69
C HIS A 43 -22.30 6.92 11.20
N LEU A 44 -21.20 6.25 11.57
CA LEU A 44 -19.84 6.58 11.12
C LEU A 44 -19.40 5.76 9.89
N LEU A 45 -20.28 4.91 9.37
CA LEU A 45 -20.01 4.10 8.19
C LEU A 45 -20.70 4.67 6.95
N GLU A 46 -19.97 4.71 5.86
CA GLU A 46 -20.48 5.00 4.53
C GLU A 46 -20.38 3.72 3.68
N PRO A 47 -21.48 2.95 3.50
CA PRO A 47 -21.43 1.67 2.78
C PRO A 47 -21.07 1.83 1.31
N TYR A 48 -20.20 0.97 0.81
CA TYR A 48 -19.83 0.78 -0.59
C TYR A 48 -20.23 -0.65 -1.01
N GLY A 49 -21.46 -0.82 -1.42
CA GLY A 49 -22.04 -2.14 -1.68
C GLY A 49 -22.25 -2.93 -0.38
N LYS A 50 -22.09 -4.27 -0.45
CA LYS A 50 -22.40 -5.16 0.67
C LYS A 50 -21.21 -5.48 1.57
N SER A 51 -19.98 -5.33 1.07
CA SER A 51 -18.77 -5.91 1.68
C SER A 51 -17.69 -4.88 1.99
N LEU A 52 -17.90 -3.61 1.66
CA LEU A 52 -17.01 -2.50 1.90
C LEU A 52 -17.73 -1.34 2.53
N ALA A 53 -17.06 -0.59 3.40
CA ALA A 53 -17.54 0.69 3.89
C ALA A 53 -16.35 1.64 4.08
N LYS A 54 -16.57 2.93 3.94
CA LYS A 54 -15.66 3.93 4.43
C LYS A 54 -15.98 4.28 5.88
N ILE A 55 -14.94 4.59 6.64
CA ILE A 55 -15.06 5.07 8.02
C ILE A 55 -14.98 6.58 7.99
N SER A 56 -16.00 7.25 8.51
CA SER A 56 -16.06 8.71 8.62
C SER A 56 -14.92 9.22 9.50
N LEU A 57 -14.32 10.36 9.14
CA LEU A 57 -13.28 11.00 9.94
C LEU A 57 -13.76 11.51 11.30
N TYR A 58 -15.06 11.71 11.49
CA TYR A 58 -15.65 12.02 12.80
C TYR A 58 -15.38 10.94 13.85
N SER A 59 -15.10 9.69 13.42
CA SER A 59 -14.70 8.61 14.30
C SER A 59 -13.42 8.93 15.10
N ILE A 60 -12.50 9.73 14.56
CA ILE A 60 -11.28 10.14 15.25
C ILE A 60 -11.64 10.89 16.54
N ASP A 61 -12.57 11.84 16.47
CA ASP A 61 -12.98 12.63 17.64
C ASP A 61 -13.81 11.81 18.63
N GLU A 62 -14.68 10.94 18.14
CA GLU A 62 -15.51 10.08 19.00
C GLU A 62 -14.68 9.03 19.76
N LEU A 63 -13.61 8.54 19.15
CA LEU A 63 -12.81 7.45 19.71
C LEU A 63 -11.64 7.92 20.56
N LYS A 64 -11.16 9.15 20.41
CA LYS A 64 -9.91 9.64 21.03
C LYS A 64 -9.83 9.55 22.56
N SER A 65 -10.99 9.49 23.24
CA SER A 65 -11.05 9.36 24.70
C SER A 65 -10.88 7.91 25.18
N ARG A 66 -10.92 6.93 24.29
CA ARG A 66 -10.78 5.51 24.63
C ARG A 66 -9.30 5.15 24.88
N PRO A 67 -9.04 4.08 25.68
CA PRO A 67 -7.69 3.56 25.82
C PRO A 67 -7.04 3.27 24.46
N LYS A 68 -5.73 3.44 24.38
CA LYS A 68 -4.96 3.04 23.22
C LYS A 68 -4.65 1.54 23.25
N ALA A 69 -4.84 0.89 22.12
CA ALA A 69 -4.40 -0.47 21.87
C ALA A 69 -2.87 -0.58 21.94
N LYS A 70 -2.36 -1.79 22.16
CA LYS A 70 -0.96 -2.10 21.92
C LYS A 70 -0.67 -2.07 20.41
N TYR A 71 0.28 -1.24 20.02
CA TYR A 71 0.63 -1.03 18.61
C TYR A 71 1.75 -1.97 18.21
N VAL A 72 1.49 -2.83 17.21
CA VAL A 72 2.42 -3.86 16.74
C VAL A 72 2.74 -3.61 15.27
N VAL A 73 4.03 -3.53 14.93
CA VAL A 73 4.48 -3.45 13.54
C VAL A 73 5.07 -4.78 13.08
N VAL A 74 4.61 -5.28 11.93
CA VAL A 74 5.15 -6.48 11.28
C VAL A 74 6.10 -6.05 10.17
N THR A 75 7.32 -6.52 10.22
CA THR A 75 8.35 -6.28 9.21
C THR A 75 9.04 -7.60 8.82
N ALA A 76 10.13 -7.56 8.07
CA ALA A 76 10.86 -8.76 7.66
C ALA A 76 12.36 -8.48 7.55
N ILE A 77 13.13 -9.54 7.34
CA ILE A 77 14.52 -9.45 6.87
C ILE A 77 14.58 -8.77 5.51
N THR A 78 15.77 -8.43 5.04
CA THR A 78 15.97 -7.84 3.70
C THR A 78 15.23 -8.65 2.63
N PRO A 79 14.43 -8.02 1.74
CA PRO A 79 13.58 -8.72 0.79
C PRO A 79 14.37 -9.62 -0.15
N THR A 80 13.79 -10.78 -0.43
CA THR A 80 14.24 -11.69 -1.48
C THR A 80 13.21 -11.73 -2.63
N PRO A 81 13.56 -12.26 -3.80
CA PRO A 81 12.59 -12.47 -4.88
C PRO A 81 11.44 -13.45 -4.52
N LEU A 82 11.53 -14.12 -3.35
CA LEU A 82 10.60 -15.16 -2.90
C LEU A 82 9.43 -14.63 -2.08
N ALA A 83 9.45 -13.36 -1.68
CA ALA A 83 8.62 -12.76 -0.66
C ALA A 83 8.73 -13.45 0.73
N GLU A 84 8.58 -12.68 1.81
CA GLU A 84 8.80 -13.17 3.20
C GLU A 84 7.50 -13.51 3.92
N GLY A 85 6.33 -13.22 3.33
CA GLY A 85 5.02 -13.52 3.92
C GLY A 85 4.55 -12.55 5.00
N LYS A 86 5.00 -11.30 4.98
CA LYS A 86 4.58 -10.27 5.96
C LYS A 86 3.07 -10.12 6.08
N THR A 87 2.37 -9.90 4.97
CA THR A 87 0.91 -9.69 4.98
C THR A 87 0.18 -10.93 5.50
N THR A 88 0.60 -12.12 5.08
CA THR A 88 0.04 -13.38 5.60
C THR A 88 0.24 -13.50 7.11
N THR A 89 1.42 -13.14 7.61
CA THR A 89 1.71 -13.13 9.05
C THR A 89 0.89 -12.06 9.78
N THR A 90 0.77 -10.86 9.23
CA THR A 90 0.00 -9.75 9.82
C THR A 90 -1.48 -10.13 9.96
N VAL A 91 -2.06 -10.68 8.91
CA VAL A 91 -3.46 -11.13 8.89
C VAL A 91 -3.66 -12.31 9.84
N GLY A 92 -2.79 -13.33 9.75
CA GLY A 92 -2.86 -14.51 10.60
C GLY A 92 -2.67 -14.18 12.09
N LEU A 93 -1.79 -13.24 12.43
CA LEU A 93 -1.61 -12.77 13.79
C LEU A 93 -2.88 -12.08 14.30
N GLY A 94 -3.49 -11.20 13.48
CA GLY A 94 -4.75 -10.55 13.84
C GLY A 94 -5.88 -11.55 14.09
N GLN A 95 -6.01 -12.58 13.25
CA GLN A 95 -6.97 -13.67 13.45
C GLN A 95 -6.65 -14.48 14.74
N ALA A 96 -5.38 -14.76 15.00
CA ALA A 96 -4.95 -15.54 16.16
C ALA A 96 -5.28 -14.87 17.49
N PHE A 97 -5.26 -13.55 17.59
CA PHE A 97 -5.65 -12.84 18.82
C PHE A 97 -7.07 -13.15 19.25
N LYS A 98 -7.99 -13.34 18.32
CA LYS A 98 -9.39 -13.71 18.63
C LYS A 98 -9.47 -15.05 19.34
N HIS A 99 -8.62 -16.02 18.99
CA HIS A 99 -8.59 -17.35 19.63
C HIS A 99 -8.10 -17.34 21.07
N ILE A 100 -7.41 -16.27 21.48
CA ILE A 100 -6.98 -16.06 22.88
C ILE A 100 -7.82 -15.00 23.60
N GLY A 101 -9.01 -14.66 23.05
CA GLY A 101 -9.95 -13.73 23.67
C GLY A 101 -9.51 -12.27 23.63
N LYS A 102 -8.67 -11.89 22.69
CA LYS A 102 -8.21 -10.51 22.47
C LYS A 102 -8.81 -9.92 21.19
N ASN A 103 -9.10 -8.63 21.24
CA ASN A 103 -9.65 -7.90 20.11
C ASN A 103 -8.50 -7.18 19.35
N ALA A 104 -8.23 -7.62 18.11
CA ALA A 104 -7.21 -7.04 17.28
C ALA A 104 -7.82 -6.34 16.06
N ILE A 105 -7.25 -5.20 15.71
CA ILE A 105 -7.53 -4.45 14.49
C ILE A 105 -6.30 -4.54 13.60
N ILE A 106 -6.51 -4.82 12.31
CA ILE A 106 -5.43 -4.90 11.32
C ILE A 106 -5.47 -3.64 10.47
N SER A 107 -4.34 -2.98 10.27
CA SER A 107 -4.18 -1.77 9.43
C SER A 107 -3.23 -2.06 8.29
N LEU A 108 -3.75 -2.12 7.05
CA LEU A 108 -3.02 -2.50 5.85
C LEU A 108 -3.00 -1.39 4.80
N ARG A 109 -2.01 -1.48 3.91
CA ARG A 109 -2.01 -0.70 2.67
C ARG A 109 -2.99 -1.29 1.66
N GLN A 110 -3.63 -0.42 0.87
CA GLN A 110 -4.28 -0.83 -0.36
C GLN A 110 -3.23 -1.26 -1.38
N PRO A 111 -3.37 -2.42 -2.04
CA PRO A 111 -2.47 -2.83 -3.11
C PRO A 111 -2.66 -2.00 -4.38
N SER A 112 -1.56 -1.73 -5.10
CA SER A 112 -1.58 -1.21 -6.47
C SER A 112 -1.93 -2.33 -7.45
N MET A 113 -2.71 -2.03 -8.50
CA MET A 113 -3.06 -3.00 -9.54
C MET A 113 -1.85 -3.44 -10.36
N GLY A 114 -0.87 -2.57 -10.59
CA GLY A 114 0.31 -2.91 -11.35
C GLY A 114 1.03 -4.16 -10.82
N PRO A 115 1.46 -4.21 -9.56
CA PRO A 115 2.01 -5.42 -8.94
C PRO A 115 1.03 -6.60 -8.88
N THR A 116 -0.27 -6.36 -8.74
CA THR A 116 -1.29 -7.42 -8.70
C THR A 116 -1.32 -8.22 -10.00
N PHE A 117 -1.24 -7.55 -11.14
CA PHE A 117 -1.12 -8.19 -12.46
C PHE A 117 0.33 -8.47 -12.87
N GLY A 118 1.29 -8.21 -12.01
CA GLY A 118 2.71 -8.49 -12.19
C GLY A 118 3.15 -9.78 -11.51
N ILE A 119 4.43 -9.84 -11.15
CA ILE A 119 5.06 -11.04 -10.57
C ILE A 119 4.55 -11.34 -9.14
N LYS A 120 4.16 -10.33 -8.37
CA LYS A 120 3.79 -10.50 -6.96
C LYS A 120 2.37 -11.00 -6.73
N GLY A 121 1.47 -10.85 -7.72
CA GLY A 121 0.05 -11.11 -7.52
C GLY A 121 -0.60 -10.16 -6.50
N GLY A 122 -1.74 -10.54 -5.94
CA GLY A 122 -2.49 -9.75 -4.98
C GLY A 122 -1.83 -9.63 -3.60
N ALA A 123 -2.32 -8.72 -2.76
CA ALA A 123 -1.80 -8.40 -1.44
C ALA A 123 -2.84 -8.55 -0.31
N ALA A 124 -3.80 -9.44 -0.49
CA ALA A 124 -4.83 -9.73 0.52
C ALA A 124 -4.38 -10.70 1.64
N GLY A 125 -3.15 -11.16 1.60
CA GLY A 125 -2.64 -12.28 2.39
C GLY A 125 -2.57 -13.57 1.56
N GLY A 126 -2.57 -14.73 2.20
CA GLY A 126 -2.53 -16.03 1.51
C GLY A 126 -3.05 -17.18 2.37
N GLY A 127 -3.49 -18.27 1.73
CA GLY A 127 -4.09 -19.40 2.40
C GLY A 127 -5.31 -18.99 3.23
N TYR A 128 -5.35 -19.41 4.49
CA TYR A 128 -6.43 -19.05 5.42
C TYR A 128 -6.22 -17.70 6.12
N SER A 129 -5.08 -17.04 5.91
CA SER A 129 -4.78 -15.71 6.44
C SER A 129 -5.04 -14.65 5.36
N GLN A 130 -6.31 -14.40 5.05
CA GLN A 130 -6.72 -13.49 3.98
C GLN A 130 -7.74 -12.46 4.43
N VAL A 131 -7.65 -11.26 3.82
CA VAL A 131 -8.68 -10.22 3.86
C VAL A 131 -9.68 -10.49 2.75
N ILE A 132 -10.96 -10.38 3.06
CA ILE A 132 -12.06 -10.64 2.12
C ILE A 132 -13.00 -9.40 1.99
N PRO A 133 -13.59 -9.20 0.81
CA PRO A 133 -13.41 -9.90 -0.46
C PRO A 133 -12.06 -9.61 -1.13
N MET A 134 -11.30 -10.66 -1.46
CA MET A 134 -9.95 -10.54 -2.01
C MET A 134 -9.93 -9.79 -3.35
N GLU A 135 -10.89 -10.09 -4.22
CA GLU A 135 -10.97 -9.49 -5.55
C GLU A 135 -11.20 -7.97 -5.46
N LEU A 136 -12.09 -7.51 -4.56
CA LEU A 136 -12.36 -6.08 -4.39
C LEU A 136 -11.13 -5.36 -3.84
N LEU A 137 -10.45 -5.96 -2.85
CA LEU A 137 -9.23 -5.38 -2.28
C LEU A 137 -8.12 -5.20 -3.32
N ASN A 138 -7.90 -6.22 -4.15
CA ASN A 138 -6.80 -6.23 -5.12
C ASN A 138 -7.08 -5.40 -6.39
N LEU A 139 -8.31 -4.99 -6.64
CA LEU A 139 -8.68 -4.22 -7.83
C LEU A 139 -8.98 -2.76 -7.48
N HIS A 140 -10.23 -2.40 -7.46
CA HIS A 140 -10.64 -1.00 -7.37
C HIS A 140 -10.95 -0.55 -5.94
N LEU A 141 -11.24 -1.50 -5.03
CA LEU A 141 -11.71 -1.23 -3.67
C LEU A 141 -12.88 -0.22 -3.70
N THR A 142 -12.67 0.98 -3.17
CA THR A 142 -13.64 2.10 -3.21
C THR A 142 -13.19 3.24 -4.13
N GLY A 143 -12.16 3.02 -4.96
CA GLY A 143 -11.68 4.00 -5.93
C GLY A 143 -10.59 4.94 -5.44
N ASP A 144 -9.96 4.68 -4.28
CA ASP A 144 -8.97 5.60 -3.71
C ASP A 144 -7.73 5.78 -4.62
N PHE A 145 -7.23 4.70 -5.23
CA PHE A 145 -6.15 4.81 -6.22
C PHE A 145 -6.55 5.60 -7.46
N HIS A 146 -7.79 5.48 -7.90
CA HIS A 146 -8.31 6.27 -9.02
C HIS A 146 -8.41 7.75 -8.65
N ALA A 147 -8.82 8.08 -7.43
CA ALA A 147 -8.83 9.45 -6.92
C ALA A 147 -7.40 10.04 -6.86
N VAL A 148 -6.42 9.27 -6.36
CA VAL A 148 -5.01 9.67 -6.37
C VAL A 148 -4.52 9.92 -7.79
N THR A 149 -4.81 9.01 -8.73
CA THR A 149 -4.46 9.17 -10.15
C THR A 149 -5.09 10.43 -10.74
N ALA A 150 -6.37 10.67 -10.48
CA ALA A 150 -7.09 11.83 -10.98
C ALA A 150 -6.54 13.15 -10.41
N ALA A 151 -6.30 13.23 -9.09
CA ALA A 151 -5.75 14.42 -8.46
C ALA A 151 -4.32 14.72 -8.94
N HIS A 152 -3.47 13.69 -9.09
CA HIS A 152 -2.12 13.83 -9.61
C HIS A 152 -2.12 14.33 -11.07
N ASN A 153 -2.92 13.71 -11.92
CA ASN A 153 -2.97 14.04 -13.34
C ASN A 153 -3.70 15.36 -13.61
N LEU A 154 -4.62 15.79 -12.73
CA LEU A 154 -5.18 17.14 -12.77
C LEU A 154 -4.06 18.18 -12.65
N LEU A 155 -3.16 18.02 -11.65
CA LEU A 155 -2.03 18.93 -11.49
C LEU A 155 -1.11 18.90 -12.72
N SER A 156 -0.86 17.73 -13.32
CA SER A 156 -0.10 17.62 -14.58
C SER A 156 -0.76 18.39 -15.73
N ALA A 157 -2.09 18.27 -15.86
CA ALA A 157 -2.84 19.00 -16.89
C ALA A 157 -2.82 20.51 -16.64
N MET A 158 -2.87 20.94 -15.37
CA MET A 158 -2.79 22.36 -15.02
C MET A 158 -1.41 22.95 -15.31
N VAL A 159 -0.33 22.19 -15.12
CA VAL A 159 1.02 22.58 -15.55
C VAL A 159 1.07 22.83 -17.06
N ASP A 160 0.57 21.87 -17.85
CA ASP A 160 0.58 22.01 -19.31
C ASP A 160 -0.33 23.15 -19.80
N ASN A 161 -1.49 23.33 -19.16
CA ASN A 161 -2.38 24.46 -19.46
C ASN A 161 -1.72 25.80 -19.10
N HIS A 162 -1.00 25.89 -18.00
CA HIS A 162 -0.28 27.10 -17.60
C HIS A 162 0.79 27.49 -18.64
N LEU A 163 1.56 26.52 -19.15
CA LEU A 163 2.51 26.75 -20.22
C LEU A 163 1.82 27.25 -21.51
N HIS A 164 0.69 26.65 -21.85
CA HIS A 164 -0.08 27.01 -23.05
C HIS A 164 -0.71 28.41 -22.96
N GLN A 165 -1.16 28.82 -21.79
CA GLN A 165 -1.86 30.08 -21.55
C GLN A 165 -0.93 31.28 -21.24
N GLY A 166 0.35 31.18 -21.57
CA GLY A 166 1.30 32.29 -21.48
C GLY A 166 2.34 32.20 -20.38
N ASN A 167 2.32 31.13 -19.56
CA ASN A 167 3.39 30.81 -18.58
C ASN A 167 3.76 32.00 -17.66
N GLU A 168 2.78 32.63 -17.03
CA GLU A 168 2.98 33.80 -16.14
C GLU A 168 3.93 33.54 -14.98
N LEU A 169 4.08 32.29 -14.52
CA LEU A 169 5.02 31.89 -13.47
C LEU A 169 6.44 31.68 -13.99
N ASP A 170 6.68 31.89 -15.29
CA ASP A 170 7.99 31.72 -15.93
C ASP A 170 8.57 30.31 -15.72
N LEU A 171 7.69 29.28 -15.71
CA LEU A 171 8.07 27.89 -15.49
C LEU A 171 9.02 27.41 -16.61
N ASP A 172 10.18 26.92 -16.24
CA ASP A 172 11.17 26.39 -17.16
C ASP A 172 10.76 24.99 -17.62
N MET A 173 10.51 24.84 -18.92
CA MET A 173 10.05 23.56 -19.52
C MET A 173 11.04 22.41 -19.34
N ASP A 174 12.34 22.71 -19.25
CA ASP A 174 13.38 21.71 -19.06
C ASP A 174 13.51 21.28 -17.58
N ASN A 175 12.90 22.04 -16.65
CA ASN A 175 12.93 21.82 -15.21
C ASN A 175 11.56 21.49 -14.60
N ILE A 176 10.62 20.93 -15.40
CA ILE A 176 9.37 20.37 -14.90
C ILE A 176 9.60 18.98 -14.35
N THR A 177 9.42 18.82 -13.04
CA THR A 177 9.63 17.55 -12.33
C THR A 177 8.35 16.74 -12.15
N TRP A 178 7.18 17.36 -12.33
CA TRP A 178 5.87 16.72 -12.18
C TRP A 178 5.48 15.98 -13.45
N ARG A 179 5.46 14.65 -13.37
CA ARG A 179 5.07 13.77 -14.47
C ARG A 179 3.58 13.41 -14.37
N ARG A 180 3.12 12.40 -15.09
CA ARG A 180 1.81 11.79 -14.95
C ARG A 180 1.89 10.47 -14.20
N VAL A 181 0.75 9.92 -13.78
CA VAL A 181 0.70 8.59 -13.17
C VAL A 181 -0.42 7.73 -13.75
N ILE A 182 -0.20 6.42 -13.71
CA ILE A 182 -1.19 5.39 -14.05
C ILE A 182 -0.96 4.16 -13.17
N ASP A 183 -2.03 3.48 -12.73
CA ASP A 183 -1.87 2.33 -11.81
C ASP A 183 -1.73 0.99 -12.55
N VAL A 184 -0.97 0.99 -13.62
CA VAL A 184 -0.52 -0.21 -14.34
C VAL A 184 0.95 -0.09 -14.69
N ASN A 185 1.64 -1.24 -14.81
CA ASN A 185 3.03 -1.28 -15.24
C ASN A 185 3.11 -1.23 -16.76
N ASP A 186 3.34 -0.04 -17.31
CA ASP A 186 3.55 0.18 -18.75
C ASP A 186 4.93 0.77 -19.03
N ARG A 187 5.80 -0.04 -19.59
CA ARG A 187 7.16 0.38 -19.93
C ARG A 187 7.19 1.41 -21.06
N SER A 188 6.24 1.38 -21.97
CA SER A 188 6.19 2.26 -23.14
C SER A 188 5.86 3.71 -22.76
N LEU A 189 5.23 3.92 -21.60
CA LEU A 189 4.87 5.24 -21.09
C LEU A 189 5.96 5.91 -20.26
N ARG A 190 7.12 5.28 -20.06
CA ARG A 190 8.21 5.86 -19.24
C ARG A 190 8.74 7.17 -19.80
N ASN A 191 8.83 7.27 -21.12
CA ASN A 191 9.22 8.48 -21.82
C ASN A 191 8.29 8.68 -23.02
N ILE A 192 7.56 9.78 -23.04
CA ILE A 192 6.62 10.14 -24.08
C ILE A 192 6.77 11.62 -24.43
N ILE A 193 6.21 12.01 -25.54
CA ILE A 193 6.07 13.41 -25.94
C ILE A 193 4.58 13.78 -25.85
N VAL A 194 4.27 14.89 -25.21
CA VAL A 194 2.93 15.49 -25.13
C VAL A 194 2.86 16.77 -25.95
N GLY A 195 1.63 17.27 -26.22
CA GLY A 195 1.41 18.49 -26.96
C GLY A 195 1.68 18.37 -28.46
N LEU A 196 1.72 17.14 -29.01
CA LEU A 196 1.82 16.90 -30.45
C LEU A 196 0.50 17.26 -31.13
N GLY A 197 0.60 17.91 -32.32
CA GLY A 197 -0.56 18.27 -33.12
C GLY A 197 -0.55 19.75 -33.52
N THR A 198 -1.67 20.42 -33.31
CA THR A 198 -1.83 21.84 -33.60
C THR A 198 -1.41 22.72 -32.42
N LYS A 199 -1.40 24.04 -32.60
CA LYS A 199 -1.14 25.00 -31.51
C LYS A 199 -2.13 24.84 -30.35
N GLU A 200 -3.34 24.38 -30.63
CA GLU A 200 -4.40 24.15 -29.61
C GLU A 200 -4.14 22.93 -28.75
N ASP A 201 -3.25 22.01 -29.16
CA ASP A 201 -2.94 20.78 -28.45
C ASP A 201 -1.89 20.96 -27.32
N GLY A 202 -1.36 22.18 -27.16
CA GLY A 202 -0.44 22.56 -26.09
C GLY A 202 1.00 22.76 -26.55
N VAL A 203 1.93 22.73 -25.61
CA VAL A 203 3.37 22.91 -25.83
C VAL A 203 4.04 21.55 -25.94
N VAL A 204 4.79 21.33 -27.03
CA VAL A 204 5.51 20.06 -27.24
C VAL A 204 6.63 19.91 -26.20
N ARG A 205 6.58 18.87 -25.38
CA ARG A 205 7.63 18.56 -24.41
C ARG A 205 7.71 17.08 -24.11
N GLN A 206 8.88 16.64 -23.61
CA GLN A 206 9.03 15.29 -23.08
C GLN A 206 8.46 15.18 -21.67
N THR A 207 7.82 14.07 -21.36
CA THR A 207 7.34 13.69 -20.02
C THR A 207 7.24 12.16 -19.92
N GLY A 208 6.46 11.64 -18.99
CA GLY A 208 6.20 10.20 -18.87
C GLY A 208 5.17 9.91 -17.80
N PHE A 209 4.94 8.62 -17.58
CA PHE A 209 4.07 8.12 -16.52
C PHE A 209 4.88 7.33 -15.52
N ASP A 210 4.63 7.59 -14.24
CA ASP A 210 5.05 6.76 -13.11
C ASP A 210 3.85 5.94 -12.60
N ILE A 211 4.06 5.01 -11.69
CA ILE A 211 2.95 4.25 -11.13
C ILE A 211 2.25 5.05 -10.02
N THR A 212 0.93 4.97 -9.92
CA THR A 212 0.13 5.75 -8.96
C THR A 212 0.59 5.58 -7.52
N ALA A 213 1.02 4.38 -7.11
CA ALA A 213 1.55 4.14 -5.77
C ALA A 213 2.86 4.90 -5.45
N ALA A 214 3.56 5.41 -6.47
CA ALA A 214 4.75 6.25 -6.34
C ALA A 214 4.44 7.75 -6.32
N SER A 215 3.17 8.13 -6.48
CA SER A 215 2.72 9.52 -6.48
C SER A 215 2.99 10.22 -5.14
N GLU A 216 3.43 11.47 -5.18
CA GLU A 216 3.48 12.32 -3.98
C GLU A 216 2.08 12.54 -3.38
N VAL A 217 1.02 12.57 -4.20
CA VAL A 217 -0.38 12.60 -3.72
C VAL A 217 -0.69 11.38 -2.84
N MET A 218 -0.21 10.19 -3.22
CA MET A 218 -0.34 8.98 -2.41
C MET A 218 0.42 9.09 -1.08
N ALA A 219 1.63 9.62 -1.10
CA ALA A 219 2.44 9.84 0.11
C ALA A 219 1.76 10.87 1.04
N ILE A 220 1.22 11.94 0.48
CA ILE A 220 0.46 12.96 1.23
C ILE A 220 -0.80 12.33 1.86
N LEU A 221 -1.59 11.56 1.10
CA LEU A 221 -2.75 10.84 1.63
C LEU A 221 -2.38 10.00 2.86
N ALA A 222 -1.28 9.27 2.76
CA ALA A 222 -0.85 8.36 3.82
C ALA A 222 -0.33 9.09 5.08
N LEU A 223 0.21 10.30 4.95
CA LEU A 223 0.76 11.08 6.05
C LEU A 223 -0.20 12.16 6.59
N SER A 224 -1.32 12.39 5.94
CA SER A 224 -2.29 13.40 6.36
C SER A 224 -3.06 12.97 7.60
N THR A 225 -3.43 13.95 8.43
CA THR A 225 -4.22 13.76 9.66
C THR A 225 -5.64 14.31 9.53
N SER A 226 -5.90 15.12 8.51
CA SER A 226 -7.21 15.70 8.18
C SER A 226 -7.27 16.15 6.72
N LEU A 227 -8.46 16.49 6.25
CA LEU A 227 -8.65 17.06 4.90
C LEU A 227 -7.93 18.42 4.78
N GLU A 228 -7.95 19.21 5.83
CA GLU A 228 -7.25 20.51 5.86
C GLU A 228 -5.72 20.33 5.79
N ASP A 229 -5.16 19.39 6.57
CA ASP A 229 -3.74 19.04 6.51
C ASP A 229 -3.34 18.56 5.11
N MET A 230 -4.16 17.70 4.50
CA MET A 230 -3.94 17.21 3.14
C MET A 230 -3.91 18.37 2.13
N ARG A 231 -4.85 19.30 2.21
CA ARG A 231 -4.90 20.49 1.34
C ARG A 231 -3.65 21.36 1.51
N LYS A 232 -3.21 21.60 2.76
CA LYS A 232 -1.98 22.34 3.05
C LYS A 232 -0.72 21.68 2.47
N ARG A 233 -0.69 20.34 2.44
CA ARG A 233 0.40 19.57 1.84
C ARG A 233 0.36 19.65 0.32
N PHE A 234 -0.82 19.53 -0.30
CA PHE A 234 -0.98 19.73 -1.75
C PHE A 234 -0.50 21.10 -2.20
N ALA A 235 -0.81 22.14 -1.45
CA ALA A 235 -0.38 23.51 -1.76
C ALA A 235 1.14 23.65 -1.95
N ARG A 236 1.92 22.84 -1.22
CA ARG A 236 3.39 22.87 -1.22
C ARG A 236 4.06 21.96 -2.22
N ILE A 237 3.31 21.16 -2.99
CA ILE A 237 3.88 20.31 -4.04
C ILE A 237 4.64 21.20 -5.02
N VAL A 238 5.89 20.87 -5.29
CA VAL A 238 6.72 21.55 -6.28
C VAL A 238 6.57 20.82 -7.61
N VAL A 239 6.10 21.52 -8.63
CA VAL A 239 5.87 20.95 -9.98
C VAL A 239 7.08 21.11 -10.90
N GLY A 240 7.97 22.02 -10.57
CA GLY A 240 9.17 22.38 -11.33
C GLY A 240 9.78 23.68 -10.80
N TYR A 241 10.67 24.24 -11.58
CA TYR A 241 11.37 25.47 -11.23
C TYR A 241 11.16 26.51 -12.35
N ASN A 242 11.17 27.78 -12.02
CA ASN A 242 11.14 28.84 -13.01
C ASN A 242 12.55 29.10 -13.58
N THR A 243 12.64 29.95 -14.63
CA THR A 243 13.92 30.25 -15.31
C THR A 243 14.96 30.89 -14.37
N LYS A 244 14.55 31.40 -13.20
CA LYS A 244 15.44 31.94 -12.15
C LYS A 244 15.80 30.91 -11.09
N GLY A 245 15.37 29.64 -11.23
CA GLY A 245 15.64 28.56 -10.30
C GLY A 245 14.76 28.55 -9.06
N ALA A 246 13.71 29.37 -8.96
CA ALA A 246 12.75 29.32 -7.86
C ALA A 246 11.70 28.22 -8.07
N PRO A 247 11.28 27.50 -7.01
CA PRO A 247 10.27 26.45 -7.13
C PRO A 247 8.91 27.04 -7.50
N VAL A 248 8.19 26.35 -8.37
CA VAL A 248 6.79 26.61 -8.72
C VAL A 248 5.93 25.55 -8.05
N THR A 249 4.89 26.00 -7.33
CA THR A 249 4.07 25.13 -6.49
C THR A 249 2.66 24.92 -7.03
N ALA A 250 1.99 23.85 -6.58
CA ALA A 250 0.59 23.60 -6.91
C ALA A 250 -0.36 24.71 -6.43
N GLU A 251 -0.03 25.43 -5.35
CA GLU A 251 -0.81 26.58 -4.89
C GLU A 251 -0.74 27.74 -5.89
N GLN A 252 0.44 28.04 -6.42
CA GLN A 252 0.62 29.09 -7.43
C GLN A 252 -0.17 28.77 -8.73
N LEU A 253 -0.37 27.49 -9.03
CA LEU A 253 -1.23 27.01 -10.12
C LEU A 253 -2.72 26.93 -9.72
N SER A 254 -3.09 27.31 -8.50
CA SER A 254 -4.47 27.19 -7.97
C SER A 254 -5.02 25.76 -7.96
N ALA A 255 -4.15 24.74 -7.93
CA ALA A 255 -4.54 23.32 -8.08
C ALA A 255 -4.97 22.66 -6.76
N ALA A 256 -4.40 23.10 -5.62
CA ALA A 256 -4.53 22.40 -4.35
C ALA A 256 -5.99 22.23 -3.88
N GLY A 257 -6.85 23.22 -4.13
CA GLY A 257 -8.29 23.14 -3.80
C GLY A 257 -8.99 22.03 -4.60
N SER A 258 -8.83 22.02 -5.91
CA SER A 258 -9.43 21.03 -6.81
C SER A 258 -8.93 19.61 -6.52
N MET A 259 -7.62 19.45 -6.25
CA MET A 259 -7.04 18.18 -5.82
C MET A 259 -7.70 17.68 -4.52
N SER A 260 -7.94 18.58 -3.55
CA SER A 260 -8.57 18.23 -2.27
C SER A 260 -10.03 17.77 -2.45
N VAL A 261 -10.77 18.39 -3.37
CA VAL A 261 -12.15 17.97 -3.69
C VAL A 261 -12.17 16.56 -4.29
N ILE A 262 -11.25 16.24 -5.22
CA ILE A 262 -11.11 14.89 -5.78
C ILE A 262 -10.80 13.86 -4.68
N MET A 263 -9.97 14.23 -3.69
CA MET A 263 -9.52 13.33 -2.64
C MET A 263 -10.46 13.27 -1.43
N ARG A 264 -11.59 14.00 -1.43
CA ARG A 264 -12.52 14.13 -0.29
C ARG A 264 -13.00 12.80 0.29
N ASP A 265 -13.28 11.84 -0.58
CA ASP A 265 -13.75 10.52 -0.14
C ASP A 265 -12.59 9.52 0.02
N ALA A 266 -11.51 9.70 -0.73
CA ALA A 266 -10.32 8.86 -0.63
C ALA A 266 -9.55 9.04 0.69
N ILE A 267 -9.72 10.16 1.41
CA ILE A 267 -9.10 10.38 2.71
C ILE A 267 -9.72 9.53 3.83
N LYS A 268 -10.93 8.99 3.63
CA LYS A 268 -11.61 8.13 4.58
C LYS A 268 -11.08 6.69 4.44
N PRO A 269 -10.66 6.03 5.53
CA PRO A 269 -10.22 4.64 5.48
C PRO A 269 -11.35 3.68 5.10
N ASN A 270 -10.96 2.53 4.55
CA ASN A 270 -11.88 1.46 4.17
C ASN A 270 -11.93 0.39 5.26
N LEU A 271 -13.13 -0.06 5.60
CA LEU A 271 -13.39 -1.18 6.51
C LEU A 271 -13.64 -2.44 5.69
N LEU A 272 -12.89 -3.48 6.02
CA LEU A 272 -13.04 -4.86 5.53
C LEU A 272 -12.94 -5.83 6.72
N GLN A 273 -12.83 -7.12 6.42
CA GLN A 273 -12.66 -8.18 7.40
C GLN A 273 -11.78 -9.30 6.86
N THR A 274 -11.24 -10.11 7.75
CA THR A 274 -10.53 -11.35 7.39
C THR A 274 -11.51 -12.51 7.19
N LEU A 275 -11.01 -13.65 6.72
CA LEU A 275 -11.77 -14.91 6.65
C LEU A 275 -12.41 -15.30 8.00
N GLU A 276 -11.78 -14.95 9.12
CA GLU A 276 -12.29 -15.20 10.48
C GLU A 276 -13.02 -13.99 11.08
N ASN A 277 -13.41 -13.03 10.26
CA ASN A 277 -14.18 -11.83 10.66
C ASN A 277 -13.43 -10.92 11.66
N THR A 278 -12.11 -10.85 11.59
CA THR A 278 -11.31 -9.84 12.28
C THR A 278 -11.39 -8.53 11.50
N PRO A 279 -11.63 -7.37 12.16
CA PRO A 279 -11.70 -6.09 11.47
C PRO A 279 -10.38 -5.70 10.80
N VAL A 280 -10.49 -5.17 9.58
CA VAL A 280 -9.34 -4.70 8.79
C VAL A 280 -9.61 -3.29 8.29
N ILE A 281 -8.73 -2.37 8.62
CA ILE A 281 -8.67 -1.03 8.02
C ILE A 281 -7.69 -1.08 6.86
N VAL A 282 -8.16 -0.73 5.65
CA VAL A 282 -7.30 -0.61 4.46
C VAL A 282 -7.28 0.83 4.01
N HIS A 283 -6.12 1.47 3.99
CA HIS A 283 -6.04 2.87 3.58
C HIS A 283 -4.67 3.26 3.06
N ALA A 284 -4.66 4.03 1.97
CA ALA A 284 -3.49 4.45 1.22
C ALA A 284 -2.63 3.25 0.76
N GLY A 285 -1.70 3.47 -0.14
CA GLY A 285 -0.88 2.39 -0.68
C GLY A 285 0.51 2.86 -1.15
N PRO A 286 1.22 3.71 -0.38
CA PRO A 286 2.51 4.24 -0.82
C PRO A 286 3.56 3.12 -0.88
N PHE A 287 4.41 3.13 -1.92
CA PHE A 287 5.53 2.20 -2.02
C PHE A 287 6.59 2.47 -0.95
N GLY A 288 7.12 1.41 -0.34
CA GLY A 288 8.11 1.49 0.72
C GLY A 288 9.50 1.96 0.28
N ASN A 289 9.80 1.91 -1.01
CA ASN A 289 11.07 2.42 -1.57
C ASN A 289 11.00 3.90 -2.00
N ILE A 290 9.81 4.50 -2.03
CA ILE A 290 9.59 5.89 -2.45
C ILE A 290 9.07 6.74 -1.31
N ALA A 291 8.11 6.21 -0.54
CA ALA A 291 7.53 6.86 0.63
C ALA A 291 7.77 6.02 1.89
N HIS A 292 6.94 6.14 2.92
CA HIS A 292 7.13 5.41 4.18
C HIS A 292 6.69 3.93 4.13
N GLY A 293 5.99 3.48 3.06
CA GLY A 293 5.70 2.06 2.84
C GLY A 293 4.80 1.38 3.89
N ASN A 294 3.92 2.15 4.51
CA ASN A 294 2.99 1.70 5.53
C ASN A 294 1.58 2.26 5.24
N SER A 295 0.56 1.77 5.92
CA SER A 295 -0.80 2.33 5.88
C SER A 295 -0.84 3.79 6.38
N SER A 296 -2.00 4.44 6.27
CA SER A 296 -2.14 5.85 6.61
C SER A 296 -2.08 6.13 8.12
N ILE A 297 -1.71 7.37 8.46
CA ILE A 297 -1.81 7.87 9.84
C ILE A 297 -3.29 7.90 10.29
N ILE A 298 -4.22 8.32 9.43
CA ILE A 298 -5.65 8.35 9.75
C ILE A 298 -6.18 6.95 10.10
N GLY A 299 -5.78 5.92 9.34
CA GLY A 299 -6.16 4.55 9.64
C GLY A 299 -5.69 4.11 11.03
N ASP A 300 -4.48 4.48 11.40
CA ASP A 300 -3.93 4.16 12.72
C ASP A 300 -4.55 5.02 13.84
N MET A 301 -4.84 6.30 13.60
CA MET A 301 -5.55 7.16 14.57
C MET A 301 -6.93 6.60 14.95
N ILE A 302 -7.61 5.97 14.00
CA ILE A 302 -8.87 5.28 14.25
C ILE A 302 -8.61 3.94 14.93
N GLY A 303 -7.77 3.08 14.33
CA GLY A 303 -7.56 1.71 14.77
C GLY A 303 -6.97 1.59 16.18
N ILE A 304 -6.13 2.55 16.60
CA ILE A 304 -5.47 2.52 17.91
C ILE A 304 -6.46 2.62 19.10
N HIS A 305 -7.68 3.06 18.86
CA HIS A 305 -8.71 3.21 19.86
C HIS A 305 -9.85 2.17 19.74
N CYS A 306 -9.67 1.14 18.88
CA CYS A 306 -10.74 0.21 18.51
C CYS A 306 -10.61 -1.20 19.08
N GLY A 307 -9.53 -1.52 19.80
CA GLY A 307 -9.33 -2.87 20.34
C GLY A 307 -8.19 -2.95 21.34
N ASP A 308 -7.76 -4.18 21.66
CA ASP A 308 -6.61 -4.44 22.54
C ASP A 308 -5.29 -4.28 21.78
N TYR A 309 -5.29 -4.60 20.47
CA TYR A 309 -4.12 -4.55 19.60
C TYR A 309 -4.44 -3.90 18.27
N LEU A 310 -3.54 -3.02 17.81
CA LEU A 310 -3.48 -2.53 16.44
C LEU A 310 -2.25 -3.13 15.77
N ILE A 311 -2.45 -3.88 14.68
CA ILE A 311 -1.39 -4.57 13.96
C ILE A 311 -1.24 -3.94 12.59
N THR A 312 -0.06 -3.45 12.25
CA THR A 312 0.24 -2.90 10.93
C THR A 312 1.48 -3.57 10.34
N GLU A 313 1.68 -3.43 9.02
CA GLU A 313 2.87 -3.94 8.37
C GLU A 313 3.72 -2.83 7.77
N ALA A 314 5.05 -2.96 7.86
CA ALA A 314 6.00 -2.12 7.14
C ALA A 314 6.48 -2.84 5.88
N GLY A 315 6.40 -2.18 4.72
CA GLY A 315 6.79 -2.74 3.42
C GLY A 315 8.28 -3.05 3.33
N PHE A 316 8.67 -3.96 2.44
CA PHE A 316 10.05 -4.44 2.30
C PHE A 316 10.58 -5.08 3.59
N GLY A 317 11.85 -4.85 3.95
CA GLY A 317 12.48 -5.33 5.17
C GLY A 317 12.63 -4.25 6.24
N ALA A 318 13.22 -4.63 7.37
CA ALA A 318 13.46 -3.71 8.48
C ALA A 318 14.43 -2.58 8.11
N ASP A 319 15.35 -2.86 7.19
CA ASP A 319 16.33 -1.93 6.64
C ASP A 319 15.75 -0.83 5.74
N MET A 320 14.50 -0.94 5.35
CA MET A 320 13.83 0.04 4.48
C MET A 320 12.46 0.45 5.01
N GLY A 321 11.51 -0.47 5.08
CA GLY A 321 10.13 -0.13 5.45
C GLY A 321 9.95 0.14 6.93
N ALA A 322 10.57 -0.65 7.81
CA ALA A 322 10.50 -0.38 9.24
C ALA A 322 11.29 0.88 9.61
N GLU A 323 12.44 1.09 9.00
CA GLU A 323 13.21 2.32 9.19
C GLU A 323 12.36 3.56 8.87
N ARG A 324 11.67 3.58 7.73
CA ARG A 324 10.78 4.68 7.35
C ARG A 324 9.52 4.77 8.21
N PHE A 325 8.99 3.63 8.64
CA PHE A 325 7.90 3.60 9.59
C PHE A 325 8.27 4.36 10.88
N PHE A 326 9.42 4.04 11.48
CA PHE A 326 9.90 4.71 12.69
C PHE A 326 10.26 6.18 12.43
N ASN A 327 11.06 6.45 11.41
CA ASN A 327 11.65 7.77 11.19
C ASN A 327 10.72 8.76 10.48
N ILE A 328 9.68 8.29 9.79
CA ILE A 328 8.71 9.16 9.12
C ILE A 328 7.34 9.05 9.80
N LYS A 329 6.67 7.90 9.71
CA LYS A 329 5.28 7.78 10.15
C LYS A 329 5.12 7.98 11.65
N CYS A 330 5.94 7.34 12.48
CA CYS A 330 5.88 7.48 13.94
C CYS A 330 6.17 8.92 14.37
N ARG A 331 7.13 9.60 13.74
CA ARG A 331 7.43 11.01 14.06
C ARG A 331 6.27 11.96 13.70
N TYR A 332 5.63 11.74 12.55
CA TYR A 332 4.49 12.56 12.14
C TYR A 332 3.24 12.30 12.98
N SER A 333 2.98 11.04 13.29
CA SER A 333 1.78 10.64 14.04
C SER A 333 1.91 10.80 15.56
N GLY A 334 3.13 10.84 16.08
CA GLY A 334 3.39 10.75 17.52
C GLY A 334 3.07 9.38 18.13
N MET A 335 2.77 8.37 17.31
CA MET A 335 2.48 7.00 17.75
C MET A 335 3.75 6.16 17.70
N THR A 336 4.06 5.47 18.80
CA THR A 336 5.21 4.57 18.92
C THR A 336 4.71 3.14 19.08
N PRO A 337 5.24 2.16 18.33
CA PRO A 337 4.86 0.76 18.52
C PRO A 337 5.36 0.21 19.84
N ASP A 338 4.55 -0.68 20.45
CA ASP A 338 4.90 -1.44 21.65
C ASP A 338 5.75 -2.68 21.33
N ALA A 339 5.60 -3.22 20.10
CA ALA A 339 6.33 -4.41 19.66
C ALA A 339 6.55 -4.41 18.14
N ALA A 340 7.61 -5.09 17.72
CA ALA A 340 7.89 -5.39 16.32
C ALA A 340 7.97 -6.91 16.12
N VAL A 341 7.33 -7.40 15.05
CA VAL A 341 7.41 -8.80 14.61
C VAL A 341 8.29 -8.86 13.37
N LEU A 342 9.42 -9.54 13.46
CA LEU A 342 10.36 -9.71 12.36
C LEU A 342 10.15 -11.06 11.67
N VAL A 343 9.59 -11.03 10.47
CA VAL A 343 9.27 -12.23 9.68
C VAL A 343 10.49 -12.67 8.89
N THR A 344 10.76 -13.97 8.94
CA THR A 344 11.76 -14.62 8.09
C THR A 344 11.31 -16.00 7.69
N THR A 345 11.77 -16.49 6.54
CA THR A 345 11.56 -17.88 6.11
C THR A 345 12.89 -18.58 5.94
N VAL A 346 12.90 -19.90 6.12
CA VAL A 346 14.09 -20.72 5.87
C VAL A 346 14.64 -20.49 4.46
N ARG A 347 13.77 -20.36 3.46
CA ARG A 347 14.18 -20.05 2.07
C ARG A 347 14.85 -18.69 1.95
N ALA A 348 14.33 -17.68 2.65
CA ALA A 348 14.92 -16.34 2.64
C ALA A 348 16.30 -16.32 3.31
N LEU A 349 16.46 -17.03 4.44
CA LEU A 349 17.78 -17.19 5.07
C LEU A 349 18.77 -17.87 4.13
N LYS A 350 18.41 -18.99 3.51
CA LYS A 350 19.27 -19.64 2.50
C LYS A 350 19.60 -18.72 1.34
N ALA A 351 18.63 -17.94 0.84
CA ALA A 351 18.88 -16.96 -0.22
C ALA A 351 19.96 -15.92 0.21
N HIS A 352 19.94 -15.49 1.47
CA HIS A 352 20.93 -14.56 2.01
C HIS A 352 22.32 -15.16 2.30
N SER A 353 22.50 -16.49 2.16
CA SER A 353 23.83 -17.11 2.21
C SER A 353 24.74 -16.68 1.04
N GLY A 354 24.15 -16.08 -0.01
CA GLY A 354 24.88 -15.66 -1.22
C GLY A 354 25.22 -16.79 -2.20
N LYS A 355 24.84 -18.03 -1.89
CA LYS A 355 25.16 -19.21 -2.71
C LYS A 355 24.20 -19.47 -3.86
N TYR A 356 23.01 -18.83 -3.86
CA TYR A 356 21.94 -19.13 -4.81
C TYR A 356 21.64 -17.93 -5.70
N THR A 357 21.55 -18.16 -7.01
CA THR A 357 21.03 -17.17 -7.95
C THR A 357 19.52 -17.38 -8.10
N ILE A 358 18.74 -16.44 -7.57
CA ILE A 358 17.28 -16.49 -7.61
C ILE A 358 16.78 -15.41 -8.55
N VAL A 359 16.02 -15.82 -9.56
CA VAL A 359 15.44 -14.92 -10.56
C VAL A 359 13.91 -14.95 -10.41
N ALA A 360 13.30 -13.79 -10.21
CA ALA A 360 11.84 -13.67 -10.12
C ALA A 360 11.15 -14.26 -11.37
N GLY A 361 10.11 -15.07 -11.17
CA GLY A 361 9.34 -15.71 -12.25
C GLY A 361 10.00 -16.94 -12.88
N LYS A 362 11.19 -17.37 -12.41
CA LYS A 362 11.82 -18.64 -12.82
C LYS A 362 11.68 -19.72 -11.75
N ALA A 363 11.81 -20.99 -12.15
CA ALA A 363 11.85 -22.09 -11.20
C ALA A 363 13.01 -21.92 -10.22
N LEU A 364 12.76 -22.27 -8.95
CA LEU A 364 13.76 -22.17 -7.90
C LEU A 364 14.86 -23.25 -8.10
N PRO A 365 16.12 -22.92 -7.78
CA PRO A 365 17.19 -23.93 -7.78
C PRO A 365 16.81 -25.10 -6.85
N PRO A 366 16.97 -26.38 -7.28
CA PRO A 366 16.66 -27.53 -6.44
C PRO A 366 17.41 -27.53 -5.10
N ASP A 367 18.67 -27.11 -5.10
CA ASP A 367 19.51 -27.03 -3.90
C ASP A 367 19.00 -25.98 -2.87
N LEU A 368 18.29 -24.94 -3.34
CA LEU A 368 17.61 -23.99 -2.44
C LEU A 368 16.47 -24.66 -1.67
N LEU A 369 15.81 -25.66 -2.27
CA LEU A 369 14.70 -26.40 -1.68
C LEU A 369 15.15 -27.58 -0.83
N ALA A 370 16.36 -28.12 -1.09
CA ALA A 370 16.94 -29.21 -0.32
C ALA A 370 17.30 -28.76 1.12
N GLU A 371 17.34 -29.69 2.06
CA GLU A 371 17.81 -29.40 3.42
C GLU A 371 19.28 -28.98 3.43
N ASN A 372 19.60 -27.85 4.07
CA ASN A 372 20.96 -27.37 4.26
C ASN A 372 21.03 -26.40 5.44
N PRO A 373 21.24 -26.89 6.68
CA PRO A 373 21.32 -26.08 7.89
C PRO A 373 22.50 -25.06 7.84
N ALA A 374 23.62 -25.41 7.24
CA ALA A 374 24.77 -24.51 7.15
C ALA A 374 24.47 -23.24 6.33
N ASP A 375 23.67 -23.35 5.26
CA ASP A 375 23.26 -22.20 4.48
C ASP A 375 22.22 -21.35 5.23
N VAL A 376 21.36 -21.96 6.05
CA VAL A 376 20.42 -21.24 6.93
C VAL A 376 21.20 -20.44 7.98
N GLU A 377 22.21 -21.04 8.60
CA GLU A 377 23.06 -20.38 9.58
C GLU A 377 23.83 -19.21 8.98
N SER A 378 24.48 -19.43 7.84
CA SER A 378 25.20 -18.38 7.09
C SER A 378 24.28 -17.21 6.71
N GLY A 379 23.08 -17.49 6.19
CA GLY A 379 22.08 -16.46 5.87
C GLY A 379 21.46 -15.79 7.10
N GLY A 380 21.60 -16.39 8.29
CA GLY A 380 21.18 -15.84 9.57
C GLY A 380 21.85 -14.53 9.94
N GLU A 381 22.98 -14.18 9.33
CA GLU A 381 23.64 -12.88 9.52
C GLU A 381 22.71 -11.71 9.15
N ASN A 382 21.93 -11.85 8.05
CA ASN A 382 20.95 -10.82 7.68
C ASN A 382 19.88 -10.65 8.77
N LEU A 383 19.36 -11.76 9.32
CA LEU A 383 18.39 -11.71 10.41
C LEU A 383 18.97 -11.00 11.65
N ARG A 384 20.19 -11.35 12.07
CA ARG A 384 20.88 -10.70 13.20
C ARG A 384 21.06 -9.20 12.97
N ALA A 385 21.45 -8.81 11.76
CA ALA A 385 21.58 -7.41 11.39
C ALA A 385 20.25 -6.63 11.45
N GLN A 386 19.13 -7.27 11.07
CA GLN A 386 17.81 -6.62 11.15
C GLN A 386 17.29 -6.53 12.59
N ILE A 387 17.63 -7.48 13.46
CA ILE A 387 17.28 -7.44 14.89
C ILE A 387 18.05 -6.32 15.60
N ALA A 388 19.28 -6.06 15.20
CA ALA A 388 20.13 -5.04 15.81
C ALA A 388 19.73 -3.58 15.47
N LYS A 389 18.92 -3.39 14.44
CA LYS A 389 18.37 -2.07 14.04
C LYS A 389 17.16 -1.67 14.88
#